data_d715d0d87846fc9e2af5ed3c558f54d0
#
_entry.id   d715d0d87846fc9e2af5ed3c558f54d0
#
_cell.length_a   1.000
_cell.length_b   1.000
_cell.length_c   1.000
_cell.angle_alpha   90.00
_cell.angle_beta   90.00
_cell.angle_gamma   90.00
#
_symmetry.space_group_name_H-M   'P 1'
#
loop_
_entity.id
_entity.type
_entity.pdbx_description
1 polymer ?
#
loop_
_entity_poly.entity_id
_entity_poly.type
_entity_poly.pdbx_seq_one_letter_code
_entity_poly.pdbx_strand_id
1 'polypeptide(L)'
;EAEADFRRVNGLGAKDRIPPKLRGAYNAIAKKDELKRQTTRLTRDVLDRALNSIASIYRDVAVLQNNAEDSVGLINLENRSSITDLSVRLTRGGAVRRLEDIAVARRRLAGNGNPVLVFEALFCSLIAS
;
A
#
# COMPACT_ATOMS: atom_id res chain seq x y z
N GLU A 1 15.10 -10.71 11.81
CA GLU A 1 15.21 -10.22 13.19
C GLU A 1 15.21 -11.35 14.21
N ALA A 2 14.17 -12.20 14.25
CA ALA A 2 14.13 -13.32 15.20
C ALA A 2 15.25 -14.32 14.98
N GLU A 3 15.65 -14.58 13.73
CA GLU A 3 16.80 -15.42 13.43
C GLU A 3 18.11 -14.82 13.92
N ALA A 4 18.32 -13.52 13.70
CA ALA A 4 19.50 -12.81 14.18
C ALA A 4 19.57 -12.81 15.71
N ASP A 5 18.45 -12.58 16.37
CA ASP A 5 18.34 -12.63 17.83
C ASP A 5 18.62 -14.03 18.36
N PHE A 6 18.08 -15.06 17.70
CA PHE A 6 18.35 -16.45 18.08
C PHE A 6 19.84 -16.78 18.02
N ARG A 7 20.52 -16.37 16.94
CA ARG A 7 21.98 -16.57 16.81
C ARG A 7 22.74 -15.85 17.90
N ARG A 8 22.39 -14.59 18.17
CA ARG A 8 23.04 -13.78 19.18
C ARG A 8 22.88 -14.37 20.58
N VAL A 9 21.66 -14.77 20.96
CA VAL A 9 21.37 -15.34 22.29
C VAL A 9 22.12 -16.65 22.50
N ASN A 10 22.32 -17.45 21.43
CA ASN A 10 23.03 -18.73 21.50
C ASN A 10 24.53 -18.60 21.19
N GLY A 11 25.09 -17.37 21.11
CA GLY A 11 26.50 -17.15 20.87
C GLY A 11 26.97 -17.51 19.47
N LEU A 12 26.09 -17.49 18.48
CA LEU A 12 26.40 -17.86 17.09
C LEU A 12 26.62 -16.60 16.26
N GLY A 13 27.66 -16.60 15.44
CA GLY A 13 27.88 -15.59 14.42
C GLY A 13 26.94 -15.78 13.21
N ALA A 14 26.87 -14.75 12.36
CA ALA A 14 25.97 -14.76 11.20
C ALA A 14 26.25 -15.91 10.22
N LYS A 15 27.48 -16.39 10.16
CA LYS A 15 27.92 -17.47 9.26
C LYS A 15 28.17 -18.80 9.98
N ASP A 16 27.98 -18.85 11.29
CA ASP A 16 28.21 -20.05 12.06
C ASP A 16 27.18 -21.12 11.74
N ARG A 17 27.65 -22.36 11.71
CA ARG A 17 26.81 -23.53 11.50
C ARG A 17 25.92 -23.73 12.74
N ILE A 18 24.65 -24.00 12.53
CA ILE A 18 23.71 -24.24 13.63
C ILE A 18 24.00 -25.63 14.25
N PRO A 19 24.29 -25.74 15.56
CA PRO A 19 24.48 -27.00 16.21
C PRO A 19 23.23 -27.90 16.12
N PRO A 20 23.40 -29.26 16.03
CA PRO A 20 22.24 -30.16 15.93
C PRO A 20 21.21 -30.00 17.04
N LYS A 21 21.65 -29.65 18.27
CA LYS A 21 20.75 -29.42 19.40
C LYS A 21 19.82 -28.25 19.22
N LEU A 22 20.24 -27.25 18.45
CA LEU A 22 19.49 -26.00 18.23
C LEU A 22 18.75 -25.98 16.89
N ARG A 23 18.97 -26.99 16.04
CA ARG A 23 18.44 -27.01 14.67
C ARG A 23 16.91 -26.96 14.63
N GLY A 24 16.21 -27.70 15.49
CA GLY A 24 14.75 -27.70 15.55
C GLY A 24 14.20 -26.33 15.91
N ALA A 25 14.76 -25.70 16.94
CA ALA A 25 14.36 -24.36 17.37
C ALA A 25 14.68 -23.31 16.29
N TYR A 26 15.86 -23.40 15.67
CA TYR A 26 16.27 -22.52 14.59
C TYR A 26 15.31 -22.63 13.38
N ASN A 27 14.98 -23.85 12.95
CA ASN A 27 14.07 -24.08 11.82
C ASN A 27 12.67 -23.52 12.10
N ALA A 28 12.18 -23.66 13.33
CA ALA A 28 10.88 -23.09 13.72
C ALA A 28 10.88 -21.56 13.65
N ILE A 29 11.96 -20.93 14.11
CA ILE A 29 12.11 -19.47 14.05
C ILE A 29 12.25 -18.98 12.60
N ALA A 30 13.07 -19.66 11.79
CA ALA A 30 13.26 -19.32 10.38
C ALA A 30 11.95 -19.43 9.59
N LYS A 31 11.14 -20.46 9.87
CA LYS A 31 9.82 -20.64 9.26
C LYS A 31 8.85 -19.51 9.66
N LYS A 32 8.87 -19.14 10.93
CA LYS A 32 8.04 -18.03 11.45
C LYS A 32 8.41 -16.70 10.82
N ASP A 33 9.71 -16.42 10.68
CA ASP A 33 10.20 -15.22 10.02
C ASP A 33 9.80 -15.17 8.55
N GLU A 34 9.88 -16.29 7.83
CA GLU A 34 9.45 -16.38 6.44
C GLU A 34 7.95 -16.14 6.28
N LEU A 35 7.13 -16.72 7.15
CA LEU A 35 5.68 -16.47 7.15
C LEU A 35 5.37 -15.00 7.40
N LYS A 36 6.10 -14.36 8.31
CA LYS A 36 5.93 -12.92 8.59
C LYS A 36 6.30 -12.08 7.37
N ARG A 37 7.39 -12.40 6.69
CA ARG A 37 7.79 -11.70 5.45
C ARG A 37 6.74 -11.86 4.36
N GLN A 38 6.21 -13.07 4.17
CA GLN A 38 5.16 -13.34 3.17
C GLN A 38 3.89 -12.57 3.49
N THR A 39 3.46 -12.55 4.74
CA THR A 39 2.29 -11.80 5.20
C THR A 39 2.47 -10.31 4.94
N THR A 40 3.64 -9.75 5.23
CA THR A 40 3.95 -8.34 4.99
C THR A 40 3.86 -8.01 3.50
N ARG A 41 4.41 -8.86 2.62
CA ARG A 41 4.34 -8.66 1.17
C ARG A 41 2.91 -8.72 0.66
N LEU A 42 2.13 -9.71 1.09
CA LEU A 42 0.72 -9.83 0.70
C LEU A 42 -0.11 -8.63 1.15
N THR A 43 0.13 -8.15 2.36
CA THR A 43 -0.54 -6.95 2.89
C THR A 43 -0.22 -5.74 2.04
N ARG A 44 1.05 -5.52 1.69
CA ARG A 44 1.46 -4.41 0.81
C ARG A 44 0.82 -4.50 -0.56
N ASP A 45 0.75 -5.70 -1.15
CA ASP A 45 0.13 -5.90 -2.46
C ASP A 45 -1.36 -5.57 -2.43
N VAL A 46 -2.08 -6.00 -1.40
CA VAL A 46 -3.50 -5.67 -1.21
C VAL A 46 -3.69 -4.16 -1.06
N LEU A 47 -2.88 -3.51 -0.25
CA LEU A 47 -2.96 -2.07 -0.03
C LEU A 47 -2.62 -1.28 -1.30
N ASP A 48 -1.63 -1.72 -2.05
CA ASP A 48 -1.27 -1.08 -3.33
C ASP A 48 -2.41 -1.19 -4.35
N ARG A 49 -3.06 -2.34 -4.44
CA ARG A 49 -4.24 -2.51 -5.29
C ARG A 49 -5.41 -1.63 -4.85
N ALA A 50 -5.63 -1.49 -3.55
CA ALA A 50 -6.66 -0.59 -3.03
C ALA A 50 -6.36 0.86 -3.42
N LEU A 51 -5.12 1.31 -3.31
CA LEU A 51 -4.72 2.64 -3.72
C LEU A 51 -4.89 2.85 -5.22
N ASN A 52 -4.57 1.84 -6.04
CA ASN A 52 -4.80 1.89 -7.48
C ASN A 52 -6.29 2.03 -7.81
N SER A 53 -7.15 1.32 -7.10
CA SER A 53 -8.60 1.42 -7.29
C SER A 53 -9.13 2.81 -6.94
N ILE A 54 -8.68 3.39 -5.83
CA ILE A 54 -9.05 4.75 -5.44
C ILE A 54 -8.52 5.76 -6.46
N ALA A 55 -7.27 5.60 -6.90
CA ALA A 55 -6.68 6.47 -7.91
C ALA A 55 -7.46 6.44 -9.22
N SER A 56 -7.94 5.26 -9.65
CA SER A 56 -8.73 5.15 -10.88
C SER A 56 -10.03 5.94 -10.81
N ILE A 57 -10.65 6.04 -9.63
CA ILE A 57 -11.86 6.84 -9.43
C ILE A 57 -11.55 8.33 -9.63
N TYR A 58 -10.49 8.85 -8.99
CA TYR A 58 -10.12 10.26 -9.15
C TYR A 58 -9.59 10.58 -10.55
N ARG A 59 -8.95 9.60 -11.20
CA ARG A 59 -8.60 9.73 -12.63
C ARG A 59 -9.87 9.95 -13.48
N ASP A 60 -10.90 9.15 -13.25
CA ASP A 60 -12.17 9.27 -13.98
C ASP A 60 -12.86 10.61 -13.68
N VAL A 61 -12.81 11.07 -12.43
CA VAL A 61 -13.30 12.40 -12.06
C VAL A 61 -12.59 13.48 -12.86
N ALA A 62 -11.27 13.42 -12.97
CA ALA A 62 -10.48 14.37 -13.75
C ALA A 62 -10.84 14.33 -15.23
N VAL A 63 -11.09 13.14 -15.79
CA VAL A 63 -11.53 12.97 -17.18
C VAL A 63 -12.85 13.69 -17.41
N LEU A 64 -13.84 13.52 -16.52
CA LEU A 64 -15.13 14.20 -16.65
C LEU A 64 -14.99 15.72 -16.48
N GLN A 65 -14.18 16.18 -15.53
CA GLN A 65 -13.97 17.62 -15.30
C GLN A 65 -13.30 18.31 -16.49
N ASN A 66 -12.53 17.58 -17.28
CA ASN A 66 -11.85 18.11 -18.46
C ASN A 66 -12.56 17.78 -19.77
N ASN A 67 -13.77 17.24 -19.71
CA ASN A 67 -14.55 16.84 -20.89
C ASN A 67 -13.78 15.91 -21.84
N ALA A 68 -12.96 15.03 -21.28
CA ALA A 68 -12.08 14.13 -22.03
C ALA A 68 -12.63 12.70 -22.18
N GLU A 69 -13.88 12.47 -21.77
CA GLU A 69 -14.47 11.13 -21.80
C GLU A 69 -14.46 10.49 -23.19
N ASP A 70 -14.81 11.25 -24.21
CA ASP A 70 -14.85 10.75 -25.60
C ASP A 70 -13.45 10.39 -26.13
N SER A 71 -12.40 11.02 -25.58
CA SER A 71 -11.01 10.80 -26.01
C SER A 71 -10.37 9.62 -25.31
N VAL A 72 -10.58 9.45 -24.00
CA VAL A 72 -9.83 8.46 -23.20
C VAL A 72 -10.72 7.48 -22.44
N GLY A 73 -12.03 7.73 -22.39
CA GLY A 73 -12.99 6.87 -21.70
C GLY A 73 -12.85 6.84 -20.19
N LEU A 74 -13.82 6.21 -19.54
CA LEU A 74 -13.81 5.97 -18.10
C LEU A 74 -13.40 4.52 -17.79
N ILE A 75 -12.67 4.33 -16.69
CA ILE A 75 -12.31 3.00 -16.20
C ILE A 75 -13.49 2.40 -15.41
N ASN A 76 -14.14 3.19 -14.56
CA ASN A 76 -15.18 2.74 -13.64
C ASN A 76 -16.59 3.01 -14.20
N LEU A 77 -16.90 2.40 -15.35
CA LEU A 77 -18.19 2.59 -16.01
C LEU A 77 -19.39 2.24 -15.13
N GLU A 78 -19.24 1.22 -14.27
CA GLU A 78 -20.29 0.76 -13.37
C GLU A 78 -20.66 1.81 -12.32
N ASN A 79 -19.73 2.69 -11.98
CA ASN A 79 -19.89 3.73 -10.98
C ASN A 79 -19.99 5.14 -11.58
N ARG A 80 -20.37 5.23 -12.85
CA ARG A 80 -20.44 6.50 -13.57
C ARG A 80 -21.23 7.58 -12.85
N SER A 81 -22.37 7.24 -12.27
CA SER A 81 -23.22 8.20 -11.58
C SER A 81 -22.52 8.78 -10.34
N SER A 82 -21.85 7.94 -9.54
CA SER A 82 -21.08 8.38 -8.37
C SER A 82 -19.89 9.24 -8.77
N ILE A 83 -19.21 8.89 -9.85
CA ILE A 83 -18.08 9.65 -10.37
C ILE A 83 -18.53 11.00 -10.91
N THR A 84 -19.68 11.05 -11.59
CA THR A 84 -20.28 12.29 -12.06
C THR A 84 -20.61 13.22 -10.87
N ASP A 85 -21.19 12.68 -9.80
CA ASP A 85 -21.47 13.46 -8.58
C ASP A 85 -20.18 14.02 -7.97
N LEU A 86 -19.11 13.22 -7.89
CA LEU A 86 -17.82 13.69 -7.40
C LEU A 86 -17.24 14.78 -8.30
N SER A 87 -17.38 14.66 -9.61
CA SER A 87 -16.86 15.65 -10.56
C SER A 87 -17.50 17.03 -10.39
N VAL A 88 -18.74 17.06 -9.92
CA VAL A 88 -19.46 18.32 -9.62
C VAL A 88 -19.05 18.87 -8.25
N ARG A 89 -18.85 17.99 -7.26
CA ARG A 89 -18.52 18.41 -5.88
C ARG A 89 -17.09 18.87 -5.72
N LEU A 90 -16.16 18.26 -6.43
CA LEU A 90 -14.74 18.59 -6.32
C LEU A 90 -14.43 19.84 -7.14
N THR A 91 -13.55 20.68 -6.60
CA THR A 91 -13.03 21.82 -7.34
C THR A 91 -12.23 21.35 -8.55
N ARG A 92 -12.13 22.20 -9.56
CA ARG A 92 -11.25 21.94 -10.70
C ARG A 92 -9.82 21.84 -10.21
N GLY A 93 -9.16 20.75 -10.52
CA GLY A 93 -7.83 20.42 -9.98
C GLY A 93 -7.87 19.65 -8.66
N GLY A 94 -9.02 19.55 -8.00
CA GLY A 94 -9.15 18.77 -6.77
C GLY A 94 -8.88 17.28 -6.95
N ALA A 95 -9.27 16.71 -8.09
CA ALA A 95 -8.97 15.33 -8.43
C ALA A 95 -7.48 15.09 -8.61
N VAL A 96 -6.77 16.00 -9.28
CA VAL A 96 -5.31 15.91 -9.48
C VAL A 96 -4.58 15.96 -8.14
N ARG A 97 -4.99 16.86 -7.24
CA ARG A 97 -4.40 16.94 -5.90
C ARG A 97 -4.56 15.63 -5.14
N ARG A 98 -5.73 14.99 -5.22
CA ARG A 98 -5.97 13.71 -4.57
C ARG A 98 -5.13 12.59 -5.18
N LEU A 99 -4.95 12.59 -6.49
CA LEU A 99 -4.03 11.67 -7.16
C LEU A 99 -2.59 11.85 -6.68
N GLU A 100 -2.15 13.08 -6.45
CA GLU A 100 -0.84 13.39 -5.87
C GLU A 100 -0.72 12.85 -4.45
N ASP A 101 -1.76 13.03 -3.62
CA ASP A 101 -1.80 12.51 -2.24
C ASP A 101 -1.72 10.97 -2.23
N ILE A 102 -2.40 10.31 -3.15
CA ILE A 102 -2.33 8.86 -3.30
C ILE A 102 -0.92 8.43 -3.74
N ALA A 103 -0.29 9.15 -4.65
CA ALA A 103 1.08 8.87 -5.07
C ALA A 103 2.07 9.00 -3.90
N VAL A 104 1.88 10.00 -3.03
CA VAL A 104 2.68 10.16 -1.81
C VAL A 104 2.48 8.96 -0.87
N ALA A 105 1.23 8.53 -0.66
CA ALA A 105 0.92 7.37 0.17
C ALA A 105 1.61 6.10 -0.36
N ARG A 106 1.56 5.88 -1.67
CA ARG A 106 2.24 4.73 -2.30
C ARG A 106 3.75 4.75 -2.07
N ARG A 107 4.38 5.91 -2.22
CA ARG A 107 5.82 6.05 -1.95
C ARG A 107 6.16 5.77 -0.49
N ARG A 108 5.34 6.22 0.44
CA ARG A 108 5.55 5.97 1.87
C ARG A 108 5.42 4.49 2.22
N LEU A 109 4.44 3.79 1.62
CA LEU A 109 4.30 2.35 1.79
C LEU A 109 5.50 1.59 1.23
N ALA A 110 5.98 1.97 0.05
CA ALA A 110 7.17 1.37 -0.56
C ALA A 110 8.44 1.64 0.26
N GLY A 111 8.51 2.78 0.95
CA GLY A 111 9.62 3.18 1.81
C GLY A 111 9.51 2.75 3.28
N ASN A 112 8.78 1.67 3.57
CA ASN A 112 8.59 1.12 4.92
C ASN A 112 7.77 2.00 5.87
N GLY A 113 6.92 2.89 5.36
CA GLY A 113 5.96 3.61 6.18
C GLY A 113 5.00 2.66 6.89
N ASN A 114 4.57 3.02 8.10
CA ASN A 114 3.55 2.26 8.81
C ASN A 114 2.22 2.33 8.04
N PRO A 115 1.65 1.20 7.59
CA PRO A 115 0.44 1.21 6.76
C PRO A 115 -0.74 1.94 7.39
N VAL A 116 -0.96 1.77 8.69
CA VAL A 116 -2.08 2.42 9.39
C VAL A 116 -1.92 3.93 9.34
N LEU A 117 -0.74 4.44 9.67
CA LEU A 117 -0.47 5.89 9.66
C LEU A 117 -0.54 6.47 8.25
N VAL A 118 -0.02 5.74 7.25
CA VAL A 118 -0.07 6.18 5.86
C VAL A 118 -1.51 6.32 5.40
N PHE A 119 -2.37 5.34 5.68
CA PHE A 119 -3.79 5.39 5.29
C PHE A 119 -4.57 6.43 6.07
N GLU A 120 -4.31 6.61 7.37
CA GLU A 120 -4.94 7.67 8.15
C GLU A 120 -4.62 9.05 7.59
N ALA A 121 -3.35 9.32 7.30
CA ALA A 121 -2.93 10.57 6.69
C ALA A 121 -3.57 10.79 5.32
N LEU A 122 -3.63 9.74 4.49
CA LEU A 122 -4.27 9.81 3.18
C LEU A 122 -5.76 10.12 3.30
N PHE A 123 -6.50 9.39 4.12
CA PHE A 123 -7.94 9.61 4.26
C PHE A 123 -8.25 10.99 4.82
N CYS A 124 -7.44 11.50 5.76
CA CYS A 124 -7.58 12.87 6.23
C CYS A 124 -7.40 13.89 5.10
N SER A 125 -6.42 13.69 4.23
CA SER A 125 -6.20 14.59 3.10
C SER A 125 -7.31 14.50 2.04
N LEU A 126 -7.89 13.32 1.83
CA LEU A 126 -9.01 13.14 0.89
C LEU A 126 -10.30 13.81 1.38
N ILE A 127 -10.51 13.86 2.69
CA ILE A 127 -11.69 14.47 3.30
C ILE A 127 -11.57 15.99 3.41
N ALA A 128 -10.36 16.50 3.63
CA ALA A 128 -10.09 17.90 4.02
C ALA A 128 -10.27 18.94 2.90
N SER A 129 -10.75 18.57 1.76
CA SER A 129 -10.94 19.56 0.68
C SER A 129 -12.40 19.77 0.27
#